data_87f310bffddd86dc96935fc933189e79
#
_entry.id   87f310bffddd86dc96935fc933189e79
#
_cell.length_a   1.000
_cell.length_b   1.000
_cell.length_c   1.000
_cell.angle_alpha   90.00
_cell.angle_beta   90.00
_cell.angle_gamma   90.00
#
_symmetry.space_group_name_H-M   'P 1'
#
loop_
_entity.id
_entity.type
_entity.pdbx_description
1 polymer ?
#
loop_
_entity_poly.entity_id
_entity_poly.type
_entity_poly.pdbx_seq_one_letter_code
_entity_poly.pdbx_strand_id
1 'polypeptide(L)'
;GVALAKKDRKVIALVGDGSTMYATQALWSAAQLKLPITFIVLNNSRYEALNSFAPVFELDKPVGTDLPGLDFVTIAKGHGCAAQRVSQPAGLKAALQAALGSHEPTLLEIIVD
;
A
#
# COMPACT_ATOMS: atom_id res chain seq x y z
N GLY A 1 4.75 -4.12 -13.68
CA GLY A 1 5.88 -4.27 -14.61
C GLY A 1 6.93 -5.22 -14.09
N VAL A 2 7.61 -4.89 -12.97
CA VAL A 2 8.73 -5.68 -12.42
C VAL A 2 8.33 -7.11 -12.10
N ALA A 3 7.21 -7.33 -11.41
CA ALA A 3 6.73 -8.67 -11.07
C ALA A 3 6.37 -9.52 -12.29
N LEU A 4 5.89 -8.89 -13.35
CA LEU A 4 5.61 -9.57 -14.61
C LEU A 4 6.90 -9.99 -15.34
N ALA A 5 7.93 -9.17 -15.28
CA ALA A 5 9.24 -9.45 -15.89
C ALA A 5 10.10 -10.43 -15.07
N LYS A 6 9.86 -10.55 -13.77
CA LYS A 6 10.65 -11.36 -12.82
C LYS A 6 9.75 -12.32 -12.04
N LYS A 7 9.10 -13.23 -12.74
CA LYS A 7 8.13 -14.17 -12.15
C LYS A 7 8.74 -15.19 -11.18
N ASP A 8 10.05 -15.38 -11.26
CA ASP A 8 10.86 -16.26 -10.41
C ASP A 8 11.25 -15.62 -9.07
N ARG A 9 10.92 -14.33 -8.87
CA ARG A 9 11.30 -13.57 -7.68
C ARG A 9 10.10 -12.90 -7.05
N LYS A 10 10.10 -12.88 -5.71
CA LYS A 10 9.17 -12.04 -4.94
C LYS A 10 9.49 -10.57 -5.21
N VAL A 11 8.47 -9.80 -5.53
CA VAL A 11 8.55 -8.34 -5.68
C VAL A 11 7.86 -7.69 -4.48
N ILE A 12 8.46 -6.65 -3.96
CA ILE A 12 7.90 -5.83 -2.88
C ILE A 12 7.66 -4.43 -3.46
N ALA A 13 6.44 -3.95 -3.34
CA ALA A 13 6.06 -2.57 -3.65
C ALA A 13 5.77 -1.84 -2.35
N LEU A 14 6.68 -0.98 -1.90
CA LEU A 14 6.50 -0.13 -0.73
C LEU A 14 5.97 1.23 -1.18
N VAL A 15 4.77 1.59 -0.74
CA VAL A 15 4.06 2.78 -1.20
C VAL A 15 3.31 3.46 -0.05
N GLY A 16 3.14 4.78 -0.12
CA GLY A 16 2.25 5.51 0.77
C GLY A 16 0.78 5.35 0.36
N ASP A 17 -0.13 5.63 1.29
CA ASP A 17 -1.58 5.60 1.06
C ASP A 17 -2.01 6.51 -0.09
N GLY A 18 -1.56 7.77 -0.10
CA GLY A 18 -1.84 8.70 -1.19
C GLY A 18 -1.32 8.21 -2.55
N SER A 19 -0.11 7.64 -2.59
CA SER A 19 0.45 7.07 -3.82
C SER A 19 -0.32 5.84 -4.29
N THR A 20 -0.82 5.03 -3.36
CA THR A 20 -1.63 3.85 -3.67
C THR A 20 -2.92 4.23 -4.38
N MET A 21 -3.52 5.38 -4.03
CA MET A 21 -4.77 5.86 -4.64
C MET A 21 -4.64 6.22 -6.12
N TYR A 22 -3.43 6.47 -6.62
CA TYR A 22 -3.23 6.75 -8.06
C TYR A 22 -3.39 5.51 -8.95
N ALA A 23 -3.22 4.29 -8.41
CA ALA A 23 -3.18 3.09 -9.22
C ALA A 23 -3.68 1.83 -8.47
N THR A 24 -4.78 1.93 -7.74
CA THR A 24 -5.38 0.78 -7.01
C THR A 24 -5.72 -0.39 -7.92
N GLN A 25 -6.06 -0.13 -9.19
CA GLN A 25 -6.32 -1.15 -10.20
C GLN A 25 -5.12 -2.07 -10.49
N ALA A 26 -3.89 -1.67 -10.10
CA ALA A 26 -2.72 -2.55 -10.18
C ALA A 26 -2.86 -3.80 -9.30
N LEU A 27 -3.64 -3.74 -8.21
CA LEU A 27 -3.97 -4.88 -7.36
C LEU A 27 -4.76 -5.94 -8.15
N TRP A 28 -5.76 -5.49 -8.93
CA TRP A 28 -6.52 -6.39 -9.80
C TRP A 28 -5.62 -7.06 -10.84
N SER A 29 -4.74 -6.30 -11.49
CA SER A 29 -3.80 -6.86 -12.45
C SER A 29 -2.86 -7.90 -11.82
N ALA A 30 -2.40 -7.64 -10.59
CA ALA A 30 -1.57 -8.59 -9.86
C ALA A 30 -2.33 -9.89 -9.55
N ALA A 31 -3.59 -9.79 -9.13
CA ALA A 31 -4.44 -10.93 -8.84
C ALA A 31 -4.74 -11.76 -10.10
N GLN A 32 -5.14 -11.11 -11.20
CA GLN A 32 -5.43 -11.77 -12.47
C GLN A 32 -4.23 -12.53 -13.04
N LEU A 33 -3.04 -11.96 -12.90
CA LEU A 33 -1.80 -12.55 -13.42
C LEU A 33 -1.08 -13.44 -12.40
N LYS A 34 -1.65 -13.63 -11.19
CA LYS A 34 -1.09 -14.43 -10.08
C LYS A 34 0.38 -14.08 -9.82
N LEU A 35 0.67 -12.79 -9.74
CA LEU A 35 2.04 -12.32 -9.59
C LEU A 35 2.54 -12.48 -8.15
N PRO A 36 3.79 -12.90 -7.92
CA PRO A 36 4.38 -13.04 -6.59
C PRO A 36 4.79 -11.65 -6.06
N ILE A 37 3.82 -10.80 -5.77
CA ILE A 37 4.03 -9.42 -5.31
C ILE A 37 3.41 -9.19 -3.95
N THR A 38 4.12 -8.48 -3.07
CA THR A 38 3.61 -7.93 -1.83
C THR A 38 3.57 -6.41 -1.93
N PHE A 39 2.39 -5.84 -1.83
CA PHE A 39 2.18 -4.41 -1.67
C PHE A 39 2.22 -4.09 -0.17
N ILE A 40 3.12 -3.21 0.25
CA ILE A 40 3.18 -2.69 1.62
C ILE A 40 2.74 -1.23 1.55
N VAL A 41 1.58 -0.94 2.12
CA VAL A 41 1.00 0.40 2.15
C VAL A 41 1.25 1.01 3.52
N LEU A 42 2.03 2.10 3.56
CA LEU A 42 2.19 2.93 4.74
C LEU A 42 1.05 3.94 4.75
N ASN A 43 0.15 3.80 5.72
CA ASN A 43 -1.08 4.59 5.80
C ASN A 43 -1.01 5.54 7.00
N ASN A 44 -0.86 6.84 6.72
CA ASN A 44 -0.97 7.93 7.68
C ASN A 44 -2.21 8.81 7.44
N SER A 45 -3.13 8.34 6.58
CA SER A 45 -4.39 8.99 6.21
C SER A 45 -4.24 10.39 5.60
N ARG A 46 -3.12 10.65 4.90
CA ARG A 46 -2.87 11.96 4.27
C ARG A 46 -1.83 11.92 3.17
N TYR A 47 -1.89 12.91 2.29
CA TYR A 47 -0.83 13.22 1.32
C TYR A 47 0.31 13.98 2.01
N GLU A 48 1.14 13.29 2.81
CA GLU A 48 2.21 13.91 3.60
C GLU A 48 3.22 14.69 2.75
N ALA A 49 3.54 14.20 1.56
CA ALA A 49 4.43 14.91 0.66
C ALA A 49 3.89 16.30 0.29
N LEU A 50 2.58 16.44 0.07
CA LEU A 50 1.97 17.73 -0.23
C LEU A 50 1.99 18.66 0.99
N ASN A 51 1.73 18.13 2.17
CA ASN A 51 1.82 18.90 3.42
C ASN A 51 3.25 19.38 3.67
N SER A 52 4.25 18.53 3.43
CA SER A 52 5.67 18.87 3.59
C SER A 52 6.15 19.93 2.59
N PHE A 53 5.56 19.97 1.39
CA PHE A 53 5.89 20.97 0.37
C PHE A 53 5.12 22.28 0.52
N ALA A 54 4.01 22.31 1.24
CA ALA A 54 3.16 23.49 1.38
C ALA A 54 3.93 24.77 1.81
N PRO A 55 4.84 24.72 2.81
CA PRO A 55 5.60 25.89 3.22
C PRO A 55 6.51 26.47 2.11
N VAL A 56 6.99 25.61 1.19
CA VAL A 56 7.82 26.07 0.05
C VAL A 56 7.04 26.98 -0.89
N PHE A 57 5.72 26.81 -0.93
CA PHE A 57 4.80 27.62 -1.74
C PHE A 57 4.03 28.65 -0.93
N GLU A 58 4.50 28.95 0.30
CA GLU A 58 3.87 29.91 1.21
C GLU A 58 2.40 29.58 1.52
N LEU A 59 2.07 28.29 1.53
CA LEU A 59 0.74 27.79 1.87
C LEU A 59 0.70 27.37 3.34
N ASP A 60 -0.09 28.06 4.15
CA ASP A 60 -0.23 27.75 5.57
C ASP A 60 -0.95 26.40 5.79
N LYS A 61 -1.95 26.11 4.97
CA LYS A 61 -2.74 24.88 5.07
C LYS A 61 -3.25 24.44 3.70
N PRO A 62 -2.63 23.42 3.10
CA PRO A 62 -3.11 22.87 1.84
C PRO A 62 -4.47 22.17 2.03
N VAL A 63 -5.38 22.37 1.09
CA VAL A 63 -6.73 21.80 1.11
C VAL A 63 -6.73 20.44 0.37
N GLY A 64 -7.50 19.46 0.88
CA GLY A 64 -7.68 18.18 0.21
C GLY A 64 -6.50 17.22 0.35
N THR A 65 -5.66 17.42 1.37
CA THR A 65 -4.51 16.54 1.64
C THR A 65 -4.83 15.42 2.62
N ASP A 66 -5.95 15.49 3.32
CA ASP A 66 -6.40 14.41 4.20
C ASP A 66 -7.09 13.30 3.40
N LEU A 67 -6.87 12.05 3.80
CA LEU A 67 -7.40 10.84 3.18
C LEU A 67 -8.23 10.02 4.18
N PRO A 68 -9.32 10.56 4.74
CA PRO A 68 -10.09 9.86 5.75
C PRO A 68 -10.88 8.70 5.16
N GLY A 69 -11.05 7.62 5.95
CA GLY A 69 -12.00 6.55 5.64
C GLY A 69 -11.56 5.58 4.55
N LEU A 70 -10.31 5.64 4.08
CA LEU A 70 -9.79 4.65 3.14
C LEU A 70 -9.51 3.32 3.86
N ASP A 71 -9.97 2.23 3.29
CA ASP A 71 -9.73 0.87 3.77
C ASP A 71 -9.02 0.06 2.68
N PHE A 72 -7.70 0.08 2.71
CA PHE A 72 -6.88 -0.61 1.72
C PHE A 72 -7.00 -2.13 1.79
N VAL A 73 -7.34 -2.69 2.96
CA VAL A 73 -7.61 -4.12 3.10
C VAL A 73 -8.86 -4.51 2.30
N THR A 74 -9.95 -3.75 2.45
CA THR A 74 -11.18 -3.99 1.68
C THR A 74 -10.98 -3.75 0.19
N ILE A 75 -10.26 -2.69 -0.19
CA ILE A 75 -9.90 -2.40 -1.59
C ILE A 75 -9.12 -3.58 -2.18
N ALA A 76 -8.09 -4.07 -1.51
CA ALA A 76 -7.27 -5.17 -2.00
C ALA A 76 -8.07 -6.48 -2.15
N LYS A 77 -8.90 -6.81 -1.17
CA LYS A 77 -9.79 -7.97 -1.23
C LYS A 77 -10.79 -7.87 -2.38
N GLY A 78 -11.36 -6.68 -2.61
CA GLY A 78 -12.24 -6.42 -3.74
C GLY A 78 -11.56 -6.61 -5.10
N HIS A 79 -10.25 -6.42 -5.16
CA HIS A 79 -9.42 -6.69 -6.34
C HIS A 79 -8.89 -8.12 -6.42
N GLY A 80 -9.20 -8.99 -5.46
CA GLY A 80 -8.79 -10.40 -5.47
C GLY A 80 -7.42 -10.68 -4.83
N CYS A 81 -6.85 -9.73 -4.09
CA CYS A 81 -5.62 -9.93 -3.33
C CYS A 81 -5.92 -10.36 -1.89
N ALA A 82 -5.07 -11.20 -1.31
CA ALA A 82 -5.04 -11.38 0.14
C ALA A 82 -4.60 -10.06 0.80
N ALA A 83 -5.20 -9.72 1.95
CA ALA A 83 -4.85 -8.47 2.60
C ALA A 83 -5.00 -8.53 4.13
N GLN A 84 -4.11 -7.82 4.82
CA GLN A 84 -4.07 -7.69 6.27
C GLN A 84 -3.68 -6.25 6.66
N ARG A 85 -4.19 -5.79 7.83
CA ARG A 85 -3.80 -4.53 8.46
C ARG A 85 -2.98 -4.79 9.71
N VAL A 86 -1.96 -3.97 9.93
CA VAL A 86 -1.18 -3.90 11.17
C VAL A 86 -1.28 -2.49 11.73
N SER A 87 -1.86 -2.38 12.92
CA SER A 87 -2.00 -1.12 13.66
C SER A 87 -1.15 -1.08 14.92
N GLN A 88 -0.48 -2.21 15.27
CA GLN A 88 0.35 -2.29 16.46
C GLN A 88 1.73 -2.86 16.11
N PRO A 89 2.82 -2.25 16.58
CA PRO A 89 4.18 -2.70 16.26
C PRO A 89 4.46 -4.17 16.58
N ALA A 90 3.85 -4.71 17.63
CA ALA A 90 4.02 -6.11 18.04
C ALA A 90 3.61 -7.13 16.97
N GLY A 91 2.63 -6.78 16.12
CA GLY A 91 2.15 -7.65 15.03
C GLY A 91 2.97 -7.57 13.73
N LEU A 92 3.83 -6.55 13.60
CA LEU A 92 4.48 -6.23 12.34
C LEU A 92 5.38 -7.34 11.81
N LYS A 93 6.21 -7.93 12.67
CA LYS A 93 7.14 -8.98 12.25
C LYS A 93 6.41 -10.20 11.68
N ALA A 94 5.40 -10.68 12.37
CA ALA A 94 4.63 -11.85 11.93
C ALA A 94 3.87 -11.57 10.63
N ALA A 95 3.25 -10.39 10.50
CA ALA A 95 2.54 -9.98 9.30
C ALA A 95 3.46 -9.84 8.09
N LEU A 96 4.65 -9.27 8.27
CA LEU A 96 5.67 -9.18 7.22
C LEU A 96 6.13 -10.58 6.77
N GLN A 97 6.44 -11.46 7.74
CA GLN A 97 6.85 -12.83 7.41
C GLN A 97 5.77 -13.57 6.61
N ALA A 98 4.51 -13.46 7.00
CA ALA A 98 3.40 -14.08 6.29
C ALA A 98 3.23 -13.50 4.87
N ALA A 99 3.23 -12.17 4.73
CA ALA A 99 3.07 -11.51 3.45
C ALA A 99 4.23 -11.79 2.48
N LEU A 100 5.47 -11.79 2.97
CA LEU A 100 6.65 -12.06 2.16
C LEU A 100 6.79 -13.54 1.79
N GLY A 101 6.31 -14.45 2.64
CA GLY A 101 6.27 -15.88 2.37
C GLY A 101 5.16 -16.33 1.43
N SER A 102 4.16 -15.50 1.18
CA SER A 102 3.05 -15.81 0.26
C SER A 102 3.52 -15.81 -1.19
N HIS A 103 3.06 -16.76 -1.98
CA HIS A 103 3.25 -16.77 -3.44
C HIS A 103 2.13 -16.04 -4.19
N GLU A 104 1.03 -15.73 -3.49
CA GLU A 104 -0.09 -14.97 -4.03
C GLU A 104 0.11 -13.46 -3.86
N PRO A 105 -0.52 -12.63 -4.70
CA PRO A 105 -0.47 -11.18 -4.52
C PRO A 105 -1.14 -10.81 -3.19
N THR A 106 -0.39 -10.08 -2.38
CA THR A 106 -0.77 -9.76 -1.00
C THR A 106 -0.60 -8.27 -0.74
N LEU A 107 -1.54 -7.67 -0.01
CA LEU A 107 -1.40 -6.32 0.50
C LEU A 107 -1.26 -6.34 2.03
N LEU A 108 -0.25 -5.66 2.53
CA LEU A 108 -0.06 -5.38 3.95
C LEU A 108 -0.21 -3.88 4.18
N GLU A 109 -1.29 -3.48 4.85
CA GLU A 109 -1.49 -2.11 5.30
C GLU A 109 -0.87 -1.92 6.68
N ILE A 110 0.03 -0.95 6.80
CA ILE A 110 0.69 -0.60 8.06
C ILE A 110 0.25 0.81 8.42
N ILE A 111 -0.44 0.93 9.56
CA ILE A 111 -0.82 2.23 10.08
C ILE A 111 0.41 2.89 10.69
N VAL A 112 0.70 4.10 10.26
CA VAL A 112 1.80 4.93 10.73
C VAL A 112 1.28 6.32 11.11
N ASP A 113 2.04 7.04 11.93
CA ASP A 113 1.70 8.41 12.37
C ASP A 113 2.04 9.45 11.28
#